data_41d9701ab6d710681b4128d6f4e670b5
#
_entry.id   41d9701ab6d710681b4128d6f4e670b5
#
_cell.length_a   1.000
_cell.length_b   1.000
_cell.length_c   1.000
_cell.angle_alpha   90.00
_cell.angle_beta   90.00
_cell.angle_gamma   90.00
#
_symmetry.space_group_name_H-M   'P 1'
#
loop_
_entity.id
_entity.type
_entity.pdbx_description
1 polymer ?
#
loop_
_entity_poly.entity_id
_entity_poly.type
_entity_poly.pdbx_seq_one_letter_code
_entity_poly.pdbx_strand_id
1 'polypeptide(L)'
;TDCVFSGNRGEYKVKDDSDAKDIYGQTKKEGEIIHDNSLTIRKSTIGFELNKPHGLLEWFLCQKDDVLGYKNAIFTGVSTIELSKFISHIVCKHQELSGLVHLRGPKIDKYSLLKKIKYFFNLDHINLKIDEEFLCDRSLNEDKLLSKLDYSIPSWDTMIKDLYNIKNIF
;
A
#
# COMPACT_ATOMS: atom_id res chain seq x y z
N THR A 1 -8.63 -1.88 -3.03
CA THR A 1 -7.24 -2.16 -3.39
C THR A 1 -6.83 -1.44 -4.68
N ASP A 2 -5.52 -1.18 -4.86
CA ASP A 2 -4.92 -0.73 -6.12
C ASP A 2 -4.87 -1.83 -7.20
N CYS A 3 -5.03 -3.10 -6.79
CA CYS A 3 -5.05 -4.23 -7.72
C CYS A 3 -6.29 -4.29 -8.64
N VAL A 4 -7.25 -3.38 -8.48
CA VAL A 4 -8.31 -3.18 -9.48
C VAL A 4 -7.75 -2.62 -10.81
N PHE A 5 -6.49 -2.17 -10.80
CA PHE A 5 -5.77 -1.68 -11.97
C PHE A 5 -4.69 -2.67 -12.40
N SER A 6 -4.46 -2.77 -13.72
CA SER A 6 -3.45 -3.67 -14.31
C SER A 6 -2.01 -3.32 -13.93
N GLY A 7 -1.73 -2.05 -13.71
CA GLY A 7 -0.37 -1.54 -13.47
C GLY A 7 0.41 -1.16 -14.74
N ASN A 8 -0.26 -1.03 -15.87
CA ASN A 8 0.38 -0.69 -17.14
C ASN A 8 0.71 0.80 -17.29
N ARG A 9 0.11 1.68 -16.50
CA ARG A 9 0.20 3.13 -16.68
C ARG A 9 0.72 3.89 -15.46
N GLY A 10 0.24 3.53 -14.25
CA GLY A 10 0.44 4.31 -13.03
C GLY A 10 -0.42 5.59 -12.93
N GLU A 11 -0.32 6.26 -11.80
CA GLU A 11 -1.04 7.51 -11.47
C GLU A 11 -2.55 7.42 -11.77
N TYR A 12 -3.16 6.27 -11.42
CA TYR A 12 -4.58 6.01 -11.66
C TYR A 12 -5.45 6.95 -10.83
N LYS A 13 -6.39 7.60 -11.49
CA LYS A 13 -7.37 8.49 -10.85
C LYS A 13 -8.60 7.70 -10.39
N VAL A 14 -9.36 8.28 -9.44
CA VAL A 14 -10.61 7.68 -8.94
C VAL A 14 -11.59 7.34 -10.08
N LYS A 15 -11.68 8.23 -11.06
CA LYS A 15 -12.58 8.10 -12.21
C LYS A 15 -12.10 7.16 -13.34
N ASP A 16 -10.86 6.67 -13.24
CA ASP A 16 -10.32 5.76 -14.25
C ASP A 16 -11.01 4.40 -14.14
N ASP A 17 -11.29 3.80 -15.27
CA ASP A 17 -11.86 2.45 -15.34
C ASP A 17 -10.87 1.42 -14.81
N SER A 18 -11.40 0.48 -14.04
CA SER A 18 -10.64 -0.67 -13.56
C SER A 18 -10.35 -1.62 -14.72
N ASP A 19 -9.07 -1.98 -14.89
CA ASP A 19 -8.59 -2.77 -16.02
C ASP A 19 -7.85 -4.06 -15.60
N ALA A 20 -8.03 -4.51 -14.34
CA ALA A 20 -7.47 -5.76 -13.85
C ALA A 20 -8.01 -6.96 -14.62
N LYS A 21 -7.11 -7.85 -15.03
CA LYS A 21 -7.44 -9.07 -15.77
C LYS A 21 -7.45 -10.32 -14.89
N ASP A 22 -6.85 -10.24 -13.71
CA ASP A 22 -6.82 -11.33 -12.76
C ASP A 22 -8.10 -11.39 -11.90
N ILE A 23 -8.44 -12.57 -11.42
CA ILE A 23 -9.65 -12.82 -10.60
C ILE A 23 -9.64 -11.97 -9.33
N TYR A 24 -8.48 -11.78 -8.70
CA TYR A 24 -8.38 -10.99 -7.48
C TYR A 24 -8.80 -9.54 -7.72
N GLY A 25 -8.22 -8.88 -8.73
CA GLY A 25 -8.55 -7.50 -9.06
C GLY A 25 -10.02 -7.33 -9.45
N GLN A 26 -10.57 -8.27 -10.25
CA GLN A 26 -11.96 -8.26 -10.67
C GLN A 26 -12.93 -8.40 -9.49
N THR A 27 -12.74 -9.40 -8.62
CA THR A 27 -13.60 -9.60 -7.45
C THR A 27 -13.51 -8.45 -6.45
N LYS A 28 -12.34 -7.81 -6.31
CA LYS A 28 -12.19 -6.61 -5.49
C LYS A 28 -12.93 -5.41 -6.07
N LYS A 29 -12.96 -5.29 -7.40
CA LYS A 29 -13.75 -4.26 -8.08
C LYS A 29 -15.25 -4.48 -7.90
N GLU A 30 -15.72 -5.71 -8.06
CA GLU A 30 -17.13 -6.06 -7.85
C GLU A 30 -17.60 -5.81 -6.39
N GLY A 31 -16.69 -5.98 -5.42
CA GLY A 31 -16.96 -5.71 -4.01
C GLY A 31 -16.88 -4.23 -3.61
N GLU A 32 -16.66 -3.29 -4.54
CA GLU A 32 -16.67 -1.86 -4.23
C GLU A 32 -18.10 -1.35 -4.05
N ILE A 33 -18.38 -0.82 -2.87
CA ILE A 33 -19.67 -0.21 -2.54
C ILE A 33 -19.56 1.29 -2.77
N ILE A 34 -20.35 1.84 -3.69
CA ILE A 34 -20.42 3.27 -3.98
C ILE A 34 -21.83 3.74 -3.69
N HIS A 35 -22.03 4.30 -2.52
CA HIS A 35 -23.34 4.76 -2.04
C HIS A 35 -23.16 6.05 -1.24
N ASP A 36 -24.22 6.87 -1.13
CA ASP A 36 -24.18 8.17 -0.44
C ASP A 36 -23.79 8.07 1.05
N ASN A 37 -24.03 6.91 1.68
CA ASN A 37 -23.74 6.66 3.10
C ASN A 37 -22.58 5.65 3.29
N SER A 38 -21.75 5.46 2.28
CA SER A 38 -20.61 4.55 2.36
C SER A 38 -19.34 5.20 1.80
N LEU A 39 -18.20 4.87 2.37
CA LEU A 39 -16.89 5.29 1.88
C LEU A 39 -16.09 4.06 1.48
N THR A 40 -15.80 3.92 0.20
CA THR A 40 -14.86 2.93 -0.33
C THR A 40 -13.50 3.55 -0.56
N ILE A 41 -12.46 3.01 0.08
CA ILE A 41 -11.08 3.50 -0.01
C ILE A 41 -10.25 2.51 -0.83
N ARG A 42 -9.83 2.90 -2.03
CA ARG A 42 -8.79 2.17 -2.76
C ARG A 42 -7.42 2.52 -2.20
N LYS A 43 -6.66 1.51 -1.88
CA LYS A 43 -5.33 1.66 -1.28
C LYS A 43 -4.50 0.39 -1.46
N SER A 44 -3.20 0.49 -1.22
CA SER A 44 -2.33 -0.66 -0.93
C SER A 44 -1.82 -0.57 0.51
N THR A 45 -1.58 -1.68 1.17
CA THR A 45 -1.07 -1.68 2.55
C THR A 45 0.03 -2.69 2.76
N ILE A 46 0.91 -2.36 3.71
CA ILE A 46 1.93 -3.26 4.23
C ILE A 46 1.87 -3.25 5.76
N GLY A 47 1.99 -4.41 6.38
CA GLY A 47 1.99 -4.55 7.84
C GLY A 47 2.01 -6.00 8.27
N PHE A 48 2.00 -6.23 9.56
CA PHE A 48 1.89 -7.57 10.14
C PHE A 48 0.49 -8.14 9.95
N GLU A 49 0.41 -9.46 9.79
CA GLU A 49 -0.84 -10.22 9.66
C GLU A 49 -1.11 -11.00 10.95
N LEU A 50 -2.38 -11.07 11.34
CA LEU A 50 -2.78 -11.73 12.59
C LEU A 50 -2.75 -13.26 12.53
N ASN A 51 -2.77 -13.84 11.34
CA ASN A 51 -2.88 -15.28 11.14
C ASN A 51 -1.71 -15.85 10.33
N LYS A 52 -1.92 -16.14 9.06
CA LYS A 52 -0.88 -16.75 8.22
C LYS A 52 -0.08 -15.67 7.49
N PRO A 53 1.27 -15.77 7.46
CA PRO A 53 2.14 -14.78 6.81
C PRO A 53 2.07 -14.92 5.28
N HIS A 54 1.19 -14.14 4.63
CA HIS A 54 1.08 -14.05 3.16
C HIS A 54 1.49 -12.69 2.61
N GLY A 55 1.52 -11.66 3.48
CA GLY A 55 1.85 -10.29 3.11
C GLY A 55 3.33 -10.07 2.83
N LEU A 56 3.63 -9.02 2.08
CA LEU A 56 4.99 -8.71 1.64
C LEU A 56 5.98 -8.55 2.81
N LEU A 57 5.54 -7.92 3.92
CA LEU A 57 6.40 -7.70 5.08
C LEU A 57 6.86 -9.03 5.68
N GLU A 58 5.92 -9.88 6.09
CA GLU A 58 6.24 -11.14 6.75
C GLU A 58 6.91 -12.14 5.81
N TRP A 59 6.49 -12.18 4.53
CA TRP A 59 7.21 -12.93 3.53
C TRP A 59 8.69 -12.53 3.48
N PHE A 60 9.00 -11.23 3.48
CA PHE A 60 10.37 -10.75 3.42
C PHE A 60 11.14 -11.02 4.71
N LEU A 61 10.50 -10.87 5.88
CA LEU A 61 11.12 -11.18 7.19
C LEU A 61 11.51 -12.66 7.32
N CYS A 62 10.84 -13.57 6.62
CA CYS A 62 11.13 -15.01 6.62
C CYS A 62 12.22 -15.42 5.63
N GLN A 63 12.71 -14.53 4.77
CA GLN A 63 13.73 -14.86 3.77
C GLN A 63 15.10 -15.09 4.44
N LYS A 64 15.88 -16.00 3.87
CA LYS A 64 17.22 -16.36 4.40
C LYS A 64 18.34 -16.18 3.38
N ASP A 65 17.98 -16.08 2.11
CA ASP A 65 18.88 -16.13 0.97
C ASP A 65 18.71 -14.89 0.06
N ASP A 66 19.03 -15.09 -1.21
CA ASP A 66 18.87 -14.09 -2.26
C ASP A 66 17.39 -13.74 -2.48
N VAL A 67 17.09 -12.46 -2.52
CA VAL A 67 15.76 -11.93 -2.81
C VAL A 67 15.83 -10.95 -3.97
N LEU A 68 14.93 -11.10 -4.94
CA LEU A 68 14.75 -10.13 -6.01
C LEU A 68 13.80 -9.01 -5.59
N GLY A 69 14.26 -7.78 -5.69
CA GLY A 69 13.45 -6.59 -5.48
C GLY A 69 13.18 -5.90 -6.81
N TYR A 70 11.90 -5.76 -7.16
CA TYR A 70 11.47 -5.20 -8.44
C TYR A 70 11.57 -3.68 -8.44
N LYS A 71 12.50 -3.13 -9.25
CA LYS A 71 12.76 -1.69 -9.35
C LYS A 71 11.66 -0.94 -10.07
N ASN A 72 10.99 -1.59 -11.00
CA ASN A 72 9.90 -1.03 -11.81
C ASN A 72 8.50 -1.49 -11.36
N ALA A 73 8.39 -2.13 -10.18
CA ALA A 73 7.12 -2.40 -9.53
C ALA A 73 6.78 -1.27 -8.55
N ILE A 74 6.01 -0.32 -9.03
CA ILE A 74 5.72 0.95 -8.34
C ILE A 74 4.35 0.90 -7.67
N PHE A 75 4.25 1.47 -6.48
CA PHE A 75 2.97 1.64 -5.78
C PHE A 75 2.99 2.83 -4.81
N THR A 76 1.82 3.18 -4.30
CA THR A 76 1.62 4.30 -3.36
C THR A 76 0.89 3.83 -2.11
N GLY A 77 1.35 2.74 -1.52
CA GLY A 77 0.74 2.17 -0.32
C GLY A 77 1.06 2.94 0.95
N VAL A 78 0.46 2.48 2.04
CA VAL A 78 0.71 2.96 3.41
C VAL A 78 0.90 1.78 4.34
N SER A 79 1.44 1.99 5.55
CA SER A 79 1.44 0.94 6.56
C SER A 79 0.03 0.71 7.13
N THR A 80 -0.21 -0.48 7.72
CA THR A 80 -1.47 -0.77 8.41
C THR A 80 -1.71 0.18 9.58
N ILE A 81 -0.66 0.63 10.27
CA ILE A 81 -0.73 1.63 11.33
C ILE A 81 -1.23 2.96 10.76
N GLU A 82 -0.65 3.41 9.65
CA GLU A 82 -1.03 4.67 9.02
C GLU A 82 -2.45 4.62 8.48
N LEU A 83 -2.85 3.48 7.90
CA LEU A 83 -4.25 3.27 7.49
C LEU A 83 -5.21 3.39 8.67
N SER A 84 -4.87 2.82 9.84
CA SER A 84 -5.68 2.94 11.06
C SER A 84 -5.82 4.39 11.52
N LYS A 85 -4.72 5.16 11.51
CA LYS A 85 -4.73 6.59 11.84
C LYS A 85 -5.63 7.38 10.87
N PHE A 86 -5.51 7.11 9.58
CA PHE A 86 -6.34 7.73 8.55
C PHE A 86 -7.83 7.42 8.74
N ILE A 87 -8.18 6.14 8.94
CA ILE A 87 -9.58 5.74 9.20
C ILE A 87 -10.13 6.44 10.44
N SER A 88 -9.36 6.47 11.54
CA SER A 88 -9.75 7.18 12.76
C SER A 88 -10.00 8.67 12.51
N HIS A 89 -9.13 9.32 11.72
CA HIS A 89 -9.30 10.71 11.35
C HIS A 89 -10.60 10.97 10.58
N ILE A 90 -10.91 10.10 9.59
CA ILE A 90 -12.17 10.19 8.83
C ILE A 90 -13.37 10.02 9.74
N VAL A 91 -13.39 8.97 10.56
CA VAL A 91 -14.54 8.67 11.44
C VAL A 91 -14.77 9.80 12.46
N CYS A 92 -13.70 10.42 12.95
CA CYS A 92 -13.82 11.47 13.97
C CYS A 92 -14.15 12.86 13.40
N LYS A 93 -13.69 13.18 12.17
CA LYS A 93 -13.71 14.55 11.66
C LYS A 93 -14.41 14.75 10.32
N HIS A 94 -14.63 13.66 9.54
CA HIS A 94 -15.11 13.75 8.17
C HIS A 94 -16.18 12.68 7.89
N GLN A 95 -17.16 12.57 8.76
CA GLN A 95 -18.26 11.58 8.65
C GLN A 95 -19.16 11.83 7.42
N GLU A 96 -19.11 13.02 6.86
CA GLU A 96 -19.80 13.40 5.61
C GLU A 96 -19.14 12.82 4.35
N LEU A 97 -17.90 12.32 4.46
CA LEU A 97 -17.17 11.80 3.31
C LEU A 97 -17.76 10.46 2.86
N SER A 98 -18.17 10.40 1.60
CA SER A 98 -18.79 9.22 1.00
C SER A 98 -18.29 8.95 -0.42
N GLY A 99 -18.70 7.81 -0.98
CA GLY A 99 -18.35 7.41 -2.33
C GLY A 99 -16.99 6.69 -2.42
N LEU A 100 -16.30 6.85 -3.54
CA LEU A 100 -15.03 6.20 -3.83
C LEU A 100 -13.88 7.19 -3.77
N VAL A 101 -12.84 6.85 -3.01
CA VAL A 101 -11.64 7.68 -2.87
C VAL A 101 -10.36 6.84 -3.00
N HIS A 102 -9.26 7.49 -3.34
CA HIS A 102 -7.93 6.89 -3.31
C HIS A 102 -7.15 7.39 -2.10
N LEU A 103 -6.62 6.49 -1.29
CA LEU A 103 -5.61 6.81 -0.28
C LEU A 103 -4.24 6.46 -0.86
N ARG A 104 -3.41 7.48 -1.08
CA ARG A 104 -2.04 7.30 -1.56
C ARG A 104 -1.02 7.73 -0.50
N GLY A 105 -0.03 6.90 -0.30
CA GLY A 105 1.21 7.27 0.37
C GLY A 105 2.28 7.77 -0.62
N PRO A 106 3.50 8.05 -0.13
CA PRO A 106 4.62 8.39 -0.99
C PRO A 106 4.91 7.26 -2.00
N LYS A 107 5.13 7.64 -3.25
CA LYS A 107 5.46 6.70 -4.34
C LYS A 107 6.78 5.99 -4.04
N ILE A 108 6.80 4.67 -4.19
CA ILE A 108 7.99 3.84 -3.97
C ILE A 108 7.96 2.61 -4.87
N ASP A 109 9.13 2.12 -5.28
CA ASP A 109 9.29 0.82 -5.91
C ASP A 109 9.50 -0.30 -4.87
N LYS A 110 9.24 -1.54 -5.26
CA LYS A 110 9.35 -2.71 -4.36
C LYS A 110 10.78 -2.94 -3.87
N TYR A 111 11.81 -2.74 -4.72
CA TYR A 111 13.20 -2.86 -4.30
C TYR A 111 13.54 -1.84 -3.20
N SER A 112 13.22 -0.58 -3.42
CA SER A 112 13.49 0.50 -2.45
C SER A 112 12.73 0.28 -1.13
N LEU A 113 11.50 -0.22 -1.19
CA LEU A 113 10.74 -0.60 0.00
C LEU A 113 11.43 -1.74 0.78
N LEU A 114 11.78 -2.83 0.10
CA LEU A 114 12.47 -3.97 0.74
C LEU A 114 13.83 -3.56 1.31
N LYS A 115 14.57 -2.68 0.64
CA LYS A 115 15.82 -2.11 1.16
C LYS A 115 15.62 -1.36 2.47
N LYS A 116 14.54 -0.57 2.58
CA LYS A 116 14.20 0.12 3.83
C LYS A 116 13.79 -0.87 4.93
N ILE A 117 12.97 -1.86 4.62
CA ILE A 117 12.60 -2.91 5.58
C ILE A 117 13.86 -3.66 6.06
N LYS A 118 14.74 -4.08 5.15
CA LYS A 118 16.02 -4.72 5.48
C LYS A 118 16.81 -3.89 6.51
N TYR A 119 16.93 -2.59 6.27
CA TYR A 119 17.66 -1.67 7.16
C TYR A 119 17.02 -1.60 8.56
N PHE A 120 15.72 -1.29 8.64
CA PHE A 120 15.05 -1.08 9.93
C PHE A 120 14.90 -2.37 10.75
N PHE A 121 14.77 -3.53 10.09
CA PHE A 121 14.63 -4.82 10.76
C PHE A 121 15.96 -5.57 10.95
N ASN A 122 17.10 -4.97 10.59
CA ASN A 122 18.45 -5.55 10.73
C ASN A 122 18.59 -6.90 10.02
N LEU A 123 18.11 -7.01 8.78
CA LEU A 123 18.11 -8.25 8.00
C LEU A 123 19.38 -8.36 7.13
N ASP A 124 20.57 -8.20 7.72
CA ASP A 124 21.85 -8.15 6.99
C ASP A 124 22.17 -9.44 6.24
N HIS A 125 21.63 -10.56 6.71
CA HIS A 125 21.77 -11.86 6.08
C HIS A 125 21.08 -12.01 4.73
N ILE A 126 20.08 -11.16 4.41
CA ILE A 126 19.37 -11.20 3.13
C ILE A 126 20.19 -10.47 2.07
N ASN A 127 20.51 -11.14 0.98
CA ASN A 127 21.13 -10.52 -0.20
C ASN A 127 20.03 -10.01 -1.15
N LEU A 128 19.71 -8.72 -1.09
CA LEU A 128 18.67 -8.10 -1.91
C LEU A 128 19.26 -7.67 -3.26
N LYS A 129 18.83 -8.32 -4.35
CA LYS A 129 19.22 -8.03 -5.73
C LYS A 129 18.16 -7.23 -6.46
N ILE A 130 18.59 -6.39 -7.40
CA ILE A 130 17.68 -5.60 -8.24
C ILE A 130 17.18 -6.45 -9.40
N ASP A 131 15.88 -6.36 -9.67
CA ASP A 131 15.23 -6.80 -10.90
C ASP A 131 14.60 -5.57 -11.57
N GLU A 132 15.00 -5.31 -12.81
CA GLU A 132 14.51 -4.18 -13.63
C GLU A 132 13.58 -4.63 -14.77
N GLU A 133 13.38 -5.95 -14.94
CA GLU A 133 12.59 -6.50 -16.04
C GLU A 133 11.08 -6.46 -15.74
N PHE A 134 10.70 -6.69 -14.49
CA PHE A 134 9.29 -6.70 -14.11
C PHE A 134 8.71 -5.28 -14.04
N LEU A 135 7.76 -4.97 -14.94
CA LEU A 135 7.12 -3.66 -15.06
C LEU A 135 5.69 -3.70 -14.51
N CYS A 136 5.40 -2.91 -13.47
CA CYS A 136 4.05 -2.78 -12.93
C CYS A 136 3.94 -1.47 -12.12
N ASP A 137 3.28 -0.45 -12.65
CA ASP A 137 3.02 0.78 -11.91
C ASP A 137 1.54 0.87 -11.53
N ARG A 138 1.23 0.53 -10.26
CA ARG A 138 -0.11 0.66 -9.67
C ARG A 138 -0.22 1.89 -8.77
N SER A 139 0.60 2.90 -9.00
CA SER A 139 0.48 4.14 -8.24
C SER A 139 -0.89 4.78 -8.43
N LEU A 140 -1.48 5.23 -7.33
CA LEU A 140 -2.76 5.91 -7.29
C LEU A 140 -2.56 7.43 -7.27
N ASN A 141 -3.48 8.15 -7.89
CA ASN A 141 -3.66 9.59 -7.73
C ASN A 141 -4.85 9.84 -6.79
N GLU A 142 -4.70 10.74 -5.83
CA GLU A 142 -5.70 11.01 -4.78
C GLU A 142 -6.63 12.20 -5.07
N ASP A 143 -6.46 12.86 -6.22
CA ASP A 143 -7.26 14.05 -6.62
C ASP A 143 -7.34 15.12 -5.50
N LYS A 144 -6.24 15.35 -4.75
CA LYS A 144 -6.11 16.29 -3.63
C LYS A 144 -6.96 15.94 -2.38
N LEU A 145 -7.34 14.67 -2.21
CA LEU A 145 -8.12 14.24 -1.04
C LEU A 145 -7.43 14.64 0.27
N LEU A 146 -6.15 14.29 0.43
CA LEU A 146 -5.42 14.51 1.69
C LEU A 146 -5.35 15.99 2.08
N SER A 147 -5.15 16.89 1.12
CA SER A 147 -5.13 18.33 1.39
C SER A 147 -6.50 18.88 1.79
N LYS A 148 -7.59 18.32 1.26
CA LYS A 148 -8.96 18.69 1.66
C LYS A 148 -9.31 18.21 3.06
N LEU A 149 -8.71 17.12 3.51
CA LEU A 149 -8.94 16.53 4.82
C LEU A 149 -7.96 17.04 5.89
N ASP A 150 -7.08 17.98 5.56
CA ASP A 150 -5.99 18.42 6.44
C ASP A 150 -5.22 17.23 7.04
N TYR A 151 -4.86 16.26 6.17
CA TYR A 151 -4.16 15.05 6.54
C TYR A 151 -2.89 14.87 5.71
N SER A 152 -1.80 14.47 6.35
CA SER A 152 -0.53 14.20 5.69
C SER A 152 -0.04 12.79 5.98
N ILE A 153 0.31 12.06 4.93
CA ILE A 153 0.92 10.73 5.07
C ILE A 153 2.42 10.89 5.34
N PRO A 154 2.96 10.22 6.37
CA PRO A 154 4.39 10.28 6.68
C PRO A 154 5.24 9.56 5.63
N SER A 155 6.56 9.75 5.71
CA SER A 155 7.51 9.07 4.85
C SER A 155 7.50 7.55 5.09
N TRP A 156 8.00 6.78 4.10
CA TRP A 156 8.18 5.34 4.26
C TRP A 156 9.13 4.98 5.42
N ASP A 157 10.15 5.79 5.67
CA ASP A 157 11.05 5.56 6.82
C ASP A 157 10.29 5.63 8.15
N THR A 158 9.42 6.61 8.31
CA THR A 158 8.55 6.74 9.49
C THR A 158 7.59 5.55 9.60
N MET A 159 6.89 5.21 8.53
CA MET A 159 5.93 4.11 8.51
C MET A 159 6.58 2.75 8.84
N ILE A 160 7.77 2.47 8.29
CA ILE A 160 8.49 1.22 8.55
C ILE A 160 9.06 1.19 9.96
N LYS A 161 9.54 2.33 10.47
CA LYS A 161 9.97 2.44 11.87
C LYS A 161 8.82 2.19 12.84
N ASP A 162 7.63 2.71 12.55
CA ASP A 162 6.43 2.44 13.36
C ASP A 162 6.10 0.94 13.37
N LEU A 163 6.16 0.26 12.21
CA LEU A 163 5.98 -1.20 12.12
C LEU A 163 7.05 -1.95 12.95
N TYR A 164 8.31 -1.54 12.84
CA TYR A 164 9.38 -2.16 13.63
C TYR A 164 9.13 -2.06 15.14
N ASN A 165 8.62 -0.92 15.61
CA ASN A 165 8.36 -0.69 17.03
C ASN A 165 7.26 -1.61 17.60
N ILE A 166 6.33 -2.07 16.78
CA ILE A 166 5.25 -2.97 17.19
C ILE A 166 5.50 -4.46 16.87
N LYS A 167 6.65 -4.81 16.31
CA LYS A 167 6.96 -6.19 15.87
C LYS A 167 6.81 -7.27 16.93
N ASN A 168 6.94 -6.92 18.20
CA ASN A 168 6.84 -7.86 19.33
C ASN A 168 5.40 -8.01 19.87
N ILE A 169 4.43 -7.35 19.24
CA ILE A 169 3.01 -7.47 19.57
C ILE A 169 2.36 -8.61 18.76
N PHE A 170 2.99 -8.98 17.64
CA PHE A 170 2.61 -10.03 16.68
C PHE A 170 3.68 -11.15 16.61
#